data_7aee4d074318cc000348d58bf9bd46dd
#
_entry.id   7aee4d074318cc000348d58bf9bd46dd
#
_cell.length_a   1.000
_cell.length_b   1.000
_cell.length_c   1.000
_cell.angle_alpha   90.00
_cell.angle_beta   90.00
_cell.angle_gamma   90.00
#
_symmetry.space_group_name_H-M   'P 1'
#
loop_
_entity.id
_entity.type
_entity.pdbx_description
1 polymer ?
#
loop_
_entity_poly.entity_id
_entity_poly.type
_entity_poly.pdbx_seq_one_letter_code
_entity_poly.pdbx_strand_id
1 'polypeptide(L)'
;MRIFLSHSSADQWVARQIKVHVVAAGGACFLDTDDIPRQDNFLDRIVEAVTDCDELLVLLTPSSIERFWITFEMSCFRFARKPIVGVLNGLSPAEARRHACIEALLDNRTLLDINQLDTYFDELRQRIGASNANQTNG
;
A
#
# COMPACT_ATOMS: atom_id res chain seq x y z
N MET A 1 -11.87 -6.33 4.13
CA MET A 1 -10.44 -5.95 4.19
C MET A 1 -10.24 -4.54 3.63
N ARG A 2 -9.51 -3.73 4.35
CA ARG A 2 -9.31 -2.31 4.05
C ARG A 2 -7.85 -2.07 3.72
N ILE A 3 -7.59 -1.62 2.51
CA ILE A 3 -6.26 -1.38 1.97
C ILE A 3 -6.03 0.13 1.89
N PHE A 4 -4.91 0.59 2.42
CA PHE A 4 -4.46 1.97 2.26
C PHE A 4 -3.40 2.01 1.16
N LEU A 5 -3.65 2.80 0.11
CA LEU A 5 -2.74 2.91 -1.03
C LEU A 5 -2.02 4.25 -1.02
N SER A 6 -0.73 4.20 -0.77
CA SER A 6 0.17 5.34 -0.78
C SER A 6 0.81 5.50 -2.16
N HIS A 7 0.80 6.70 -2.71
CA HIS A 7 1.35 7.00 -4.03
C HIS A 7 1.67 8.49 -4.18
N SER A 8 2.49 8.83 -5.15
CA SER A 8 2.72 10.23 -5.51
C SER A 8 1.61 10.75 -6.43
N SER A 9 1.43 12.05 -6.48
CA SER A 9 0.45 12.68 -7.37
C SER A 9 0.71 12.38 -8.85
N ALA A 10 1.97 12.20 -9.23
CA ALA A 10 2.35 11.82 -10.59
C ALA A 10 1.80 10.44 -10.99
N ASP A 11 1.54 9.57 -10.02
CA ASP A 11 1.10 8.19 -10.23
C ASP A 11 -0.40 7.99 -9.97
N GLN A 12 -1.16 9.06 -9.91
CA GLN A 12 -2.56 9.03 -9.51
C GLN A 12 -3.43 8.13 -10.41
N TRP A 13 -3.21 8.16 -11.70
CA TRP A 13 -3.98 7.31 -12.62
C TRP A 13 -3.76 5.83 -12.33
N VAL A 14 -2.50 5.41 -12.15
CA VAL A 14 -2.16 4.02 -11.83
C VAL A 14 -2.77 3.63 -10.48
N ALA A 15 -2.69 4.50 -9.49
CA ALA A 15 -3.27 4.25 -8.17
C ALA A 15 -4.79 4.04 -8.25
N ARG A 16 -5.48 4.81 -9.06
CA ARG A 16 -6.92 4.64 -9.28
C ARG A 16 -7.25 3.30 -9.93
N GLN A 17 -6.42 2.84 -10.87
CA GLN A 17 -6.60 1.52 -11.49
C GLN A 17 -6.42 0.40 -10.45
N ILE A 18 -5.42 0.51 -9.59
CA ILE A 18 -5.22 -0.44 -8.49
C ILE A 18 -6.44 -0.46 -7.57
N LYS A 19 -6.97 0.69 -7.23
CA LYS A 19 -8.19 0.79 -6.40
C LYS A 19 -9.37 0.06 -7.03
N VAL A 20 -9.59 0.22 -8.32
CA VAL A 20 -10.66 -0.48 -9.05
C VAL A 20 -10.53 -1.99 -8.88
N HIS A 21 -9.33 -2.52 -9.02
CA HIS A 21 -9.08 -3.96 -8.87
C HIS A 21 -9.22 -4.44 -7.42
N VAL A 22 -8.81 -3.65 -6.45
CA VAL A 22 -9.01 -3.98 -5.02
C VAL A 22 -10.50 -4.07 -4.70
N VAL A 23 -11.28 -3.11 -5.16
CA VAL A 23 -12.74 -3.10 -4.96
C VAL A 23 -13.38 -4.30 -5.67
N ALA A 24 -12.96 -4.63 -6.88
CA ALA A 24 -13.44 -5.79 -7.62
C ALA A 24 -13.11 -7.12 -6.91
N ALA A 25 -12.02 -7.15 -6.14
CA ALA A 25 -11.65 -8.30 -5.32
C ALA A 25 -12.47 -8.41 -4.01
N GLY A 26 -13.30 -7.42 -3.72
CA GLY A 26 -14.15 -7.39 -2.52
C GLY A 26 -13.59 -6.55 -1.37
N GLY A 27 -12.47 -5.87 -1.57
CA GLY A 27 -11.88 -5.01 -0.56
C GLY A 27 -12.35 -3.56 -0.65
N ALA A 28 -11.96 -2.75 0.33
CA ALA A 28 -12.07 -1.31 0.29
C ALA A 28 -10.66 -0.72 0.13
N CYS A 29 -10.53 0.32 -0.67
CA CYS A 29 -9.24 0.95 -0.92
C CYS A 29 -9.32 2.46 -0.69
N PHE A 30 -8.41 2.96 0.13
CA PHE A 30 -8.28 4.38 0.45
C PHE A 30 -7.00 4.90 -0.17
N LEU A 31 -7.13 5.95 -0.97
CA LEU A 31 -5.98 6.58 -1.63
C LEU A 31 -5.46 7.72 -0.79
N ASP A 32 -4.13 7.79 -0.66
CA ASP A 32 -3.46 8.94 -0.10
C ASP A 32 -2.44 9.48 -1.10
N THR A 33 -2.48 10.79 -1.31
CA THR A 33 -1.61 11.50 -2.25
C THR A 33 -0.72 12.49 -1.51
N ASP A 34 0.45 12.80 -2.09
CA ASP A 34 1.36 13.82 -1.60
C ASP A 34 0.73 15.20 -1.47
N ASP A 35 -0.35 15.45 -2.21
CA ASP A 35 -0.98 16.75 -2.35
C ASP A 35 -1.92 17.09 -1.19
N ILE A 36 -1.83 16.35 -0.11
CA ILE A 36 -2.56 16.71 1.10
C ILE A 36 -2.04 18.06 1.57
N PRO A 37 -2.89 19.09 1.62
CA PRO A 37 -2.45 20.37 2.16
C PRO A 37 -1.85 20.15 3.54
N ARG A 38 -0.70 20.76 3.80
CA ARG A 38 -0.04 20.71 5.10
C ARG A 38 -0.87 21.43 6.16
N GLN A 39 -2.11 21.00 6.33
CA GLN A 39 -2.99 21.53 7.35
C GLN A 39 -3.00 20.60 8.55
N ASP A 40 -3.46 21.12 9.65
CA ASP A 40 -3.32 20.63 11.01
C ASP A 40 -3.76 19.18 11.28
N ASN A 41 -4.34 18.47 10.30
CA ASN A 41 -4.91 17.14 10.46
C ASN A 41 -4.08 16.01 9.84
N PHE A 42 -2.86 16.29 9.43
CA PHE A 42 -1.98 15.35 8.76
C PHE A 42 -1.67 14.11 9.60
N LEU A 43 -1.25 14.31 10.84
CA LEU A 43 -0.94 13.21 11.75
C LEU A 43 -2.20 12.42 12.11
N ASP A 44 -3.33 13.09 12.28
CA ASP A 44 -4.61 12.45 12.60
C ASP A 44 -5.05 11.53 11.47
N ARG A 45 -4.86 11.94 10.21
CA ARG A 45 -5.21 11.12 9.04
C ARG A 45 -4.37 9.86 8.95
N ILE A 46 -3.08 9.93 9.30
CA ILE A 46 -2.24 8.74 9.34
C ILE A 46 -2.64 7.82 10.47
N VAL A 47 -2.90 8.36 11.64
CA VAL A 47 -3.37 7.56 12.78
C VAL A 47 -4.67 6.84 12.42
N GLU A 48 -5.61 7.53 11.78
CA GLU A 48 -6.84 6.90 11.29
C GLU A 48 -6.55 5.80 10.26
N ALA A 49 -5.70 6.07 9.28
CA ALA A 49 -5.36 5.09 8.24
C ALA A 49 -4.71 3.85 8.85
N VAL A 50 -3.74 4.03 9.73
CA VAL A 50 -3.04 2.92 10.40
C VAL A 50 -4.00 2.14 11.30
N THR A 51 -4.94 2.81 11.94
CA THR A 51 -5.93 2.18 12.82
C THR A 51 -6.99 1.42 12.01
N ASP A 52 -7.50 2.03 10.96
CA ASP A 52 -8.68 1.53 10.22
C ASP A 52 -8.33 0.58 9.09
N CYS A 53 -7.12 0.65 8.55
CA CYS A 53 -6.72 -0.19 7.43
C CYS A 53 -5.97 -1.43 7.90
N ASP A 54 -6.13 -2.51 7.16
CA ASP A 54 -5.52 -3.81 7.47
C ASP A 54 -4.13 -3.95 6.84
N GLU A 55 -3.87 -3.27 5.73
CA GLU A 55 -2.66 -3.40 4.95
C GLU A 55 -2.33 -2.09 4.24
N LEU A 56 -1.04 -1.81 4.10
CA LEU A 56 -0.53 -0.71 3.28
C LEU A 56 -0.03 -1.25 1.94
N LEU A 57 -0.54 -0.69 0.87
CA LEU A 57 -0.01 -0.88 -0.47
C LEU A 57 0.75 0.39 -0.85
N VAL A 58 2.02 0.27 -1.18
CA VAL A 58 2.87 1.42 -1.56
C VAL A 58 3.24 1.31 -3.02
N LEU A 59 2.84 2.29 -3.82
CA LEU A 59 3.24 2.37 -5.21
C LEU A 59 4.60 3.06 -5.30
N LEU A 60 5.64 2.27 -5.55
CA LEU A 60 7.03 2.71 -5.62
C LEU A 60 7.43 2.96 -7.06
N THR A 61 7.68 4.20 -7.38
CA THR A 61 8.07 4.69 -8.71
C THR A 61 9.26 5.63 -8.58
N PRO A 62 9.93 6.00 -9.67
CA PRO A 62 10.94 7.06 -9.62
C PRO A 62 10.42 8.36 -8.99
N SER A 63 9.10 8.63 -9.12
CA SER A 63 8.49 9.84 -8.56
C SER A 63 8.20 9.74 -7.06
N SER A 64 8.01 8.54 -6.52
CA SER A 64 7.56 8.37 -5.14
C SER A 64 8.62 7.88 -4.18
N ILE A 65 9.62 7.14 -4.67
CA ILE A 65 10.53 6.37 -3.81
C ILE A 65 11.38 7.22 -2.86
N GLU A 66 11.65 8.47 -3.22
CA GLU A 66 12.42 9.40 -2.39
C GLU A 66 11.54 10.34 -1.57
N ARG A 67 10.23 10.22 -1.69
CA ARG A 67 9.31 11.08 -0.94
C ARG A 67 9.31 10.73 0.54
N PHE A 68 9.61 11.69 1.37
CA PHE A 68 9.57 11.56 2.84
C PHE A 68 8.24 10.98 3.32
N TRP A 69 7.15 11.43 2.71
CA TRP A 69 5.80 11.02 3.06
C TRP A 69 5.58 9.52 2.93
N ILE A 70 6.03 8.94 1.83
CA ILE A 70 5.95 7.51 1.55
C ILE A 70 6.69 6.72 2.65
N THR A 71 7.91 7.14 2.97
CA THR A 71 8.71 6.51 4.03
C THR A 71 8.02 6.61 5.39
N PHE A 72 7.43 7.75 5.68
CA PHE A 72 6.73 7.99 6.94
C PHE A 72 5.53 7.06 7.09
N GLU A 73 4.69 6.91 6.07
CA GLU A 73 3.54 6.00 6.08
C GLU A 73 3.97 4.55 6.26
N MET A 74 5.00 4.11 5.52
CA MET A 74 5.56 2.77 5.67
C MET A 74 6.03 2.52 7.11
N SER A 75 6.72 3.49 7.69
CA SER A 75 7.20 3.38 9.07
C SER A 75 6.06 3.24 10.07
N CYS A 76 4.97 4.00 9.88
CA CYS A 76 3.80 3.92 10.76
C CYS A 76 3.12 2.56 10.69
N PHE A 77 2.94 2.00 9.49
CA PHE A 77 2.35 0.67 9.33
C PHE A 77 3.27 -0.42 9.89
N ARG A 78 4.57 -0.30 9.67
CA ARG A 78 5.55 -1.23 10.24
C ARG A 78 5.52 -1.22 11.76
N PHE A 79 5.47 -0.04 12.35
CA PHE A 79 5.41 0.14 13.80
C PHE A 79 4.13 -0.48 14.38
N ALA A 80 3.02 -0.36 13.66
CA ALA A 80 1.74 -0.96 14.03
C ALA A 80 1.68 -2.47 13.75
N ARG A 81 2.74 -3.07 13.20
CA ARG A 81 2.84 -4.47 12.81
C ARG A 81 1.79 -4.90 11.78
N LYS A 82 1.41 -3.98 10.91
CA LYS A 82 0.50 -4.27 9.81
C LYS A 82 1.29 -4.56 8.53
N PRO A 83 0.79 -5.45 7.66
CA PRO A 83 1.49 -5.80 6.42
C PRO A 83 1.70 -4.60 5.50
N ILE A 84 2.84 -4.59 4.83
CA ILE A 84 3.19 -3.60 3.81
C ILE A 84 3.56 -4.34 2.53
N VAL A 85 2.94 -3.99 1.42
CA VAL A 85 3.27 -4.51 0.10
C VAL A 85 3.72 -3.37 -0.77
N GLY A 86 4.96 -3.45 -1.26
CA GLY A 86 5.51 -2.49 -2.21
C GLY A 86 5.27 -2.95 -3.65
N VAL A 87 4.68 -2.09 -4.46
CA VAL A 87 4.45 -2.34 -5.88
C VAL A 87 5.41 -1.47 -6.68
N LEU A 88 6.31 -2.11 -7.41
CA LEU A 88 7.31 -1.44 -8.23
C LEU A 88 6.76 -1.13 -9.62
N ASN A 89 6.84 0.11 -10.00
CA ASN A 89 6.52 0.56 -11.36
C ASN A 89 7.63 1.48 -11.88
N GLY A 90 8.39 0.99 -12.85
CA GLY A 90 9.52 1.71 -13.41
C GLY A 90 10.80 1.62 -12.59
N LEU A 91 10.85 0.72 -11.62
CA LEU A 91 12.03 0.44 -10.79
C LEU A 91 12.24 -1.07 -10.71
N SER A 92 13.49 -1.50 -10.77
CA SER A 92 13.85 -2.88 -10.45
C SER A 92 13.91 -3.06 -8.92
N PRO A 93 13.80 -4.30 -8.40
CA PRO A 93 14.04 -4.56 -6.99
C PRO A 93 15.42 -4.08 -6.51
N ALA A 94 16.46 -4.24 -7.32
CA ALA A 94 17.81 -3.79 -6.99
C ALA A 94 17.89 -2.27 -6.85
N GLU A 95 17.23 -1.53 -7.75
CA GLU A 95 17.17 -0.06 -7.66
C GLU A 95 16.42 0.41 -6.41
N ALA A 96 15.28 -0.21 -6.13
CA ALA A 96 14.49 0.10 -4.95
C ALA A 96 15.27 -0.14 -3.65
N ARG A 97 16.03 -1.23 -3.59
CA ARG A 97 16.81 -1.61 -2.40
C ARG A 97 18.02 -0.74 -2.13
N ARG A 98 18.42 0.12 -3.07
CA ARG A 98 19.44 1.14 -2.83
C ARG A 98 18.96 2.21 -1.85
N HIS A 99 17.65 2.34 -1.68
CA HIS A 99 17.06 3.25 -0.70
C HIS A 99 17.01 2.56 0.66
N ALA A 100 17.68 3.14 1.64
CA ALA A 100 17.83 2.55 2.97
C ALA A 100 16.47 2.27 3.65
N CYS A 101 15.48 3.11 3.42
CA CYS A 101 14.14 2.90 3.98
C CYS A 101 13.46 1.66 3.40
N ILE A 102 13.62 1.40 2.11
CA ILE A 102 13.06 0.20 1.47
C ILE A 102 13.73 -1.05 2.02
N GLU A 103 15.07 -1.03 2.09
CA GLU A 103 15.85 -2.15 2.65
C GLU A 103 15.47 -2.44 4.09
N ALA A 104 15.23 -1.40 4.90
CA ALA A 104 14.89 -1.53 6.31
C ALA A 104 13.44 -1.96 6.56
N LEU A 105 12.49 -1.50 5.73
CA LEU A 105 11.06 -1.64 6.00
C LEU A 105 10.37 -2.74 5.20
N LEU A 106 10.95 -3.15 4.06
CA LEU A 106 10.35 -4.15 3.18
C LEU A 106 11.31 -5.33 2.96
N ASP A 107 10.81 -6.53 3.15
CA ASP A 107 11.54 -7.73 2.79
C ASP A 107 11.27 -8.13 1.31
N ASN A 108 12.01 -9.16 0.81
CA ASN A 108 11.88 -9.61 -0.57
C ASN A 108 10.50 -10.13 -0.93
N ARG A 109 9.72 -10.60 0.04
CA ARG A 109 8.41 -11.22 -0.19
C ARG A 109 7.34 -10.18 -0.41
N THR A 110 7.60 -8.94 -0.01
CA THR A 110 6.64 -7.84 -0.03
C THR A 110 6.90 -6.82 -1.11
N LEU A 111 7.86 -7.08 -2.02
CA LEU A 111 8.10 -6.28 -3.22
C LEU A 111 7.59 -7.02 -4.44
N LEU A 112 6.61 -6.44 -5.12
CA LEU A 112 6.03 -6.96 -6.36
C LEU A 112 6.31 -6.00 -7.50
N ASP A 113 6.58 -6.53 -8.69
CA ASP A 113 6.50 -5.71 -9.90
C ASP A 113 5.02 -5.45 -10.23
N ILE A 114 4.73 -4.30 -10.84
CA ILE A 114 3.36 -3.95 -11.20
C ILE A 114 2.69 -5.02 -12.08
N ASN A 115 3.48 -5.72 -12.90
CA ASN A 115 2.99 -6.81 -13.75
C ASN A 115 2.56 -8.06 -12.96
N GLN A 116 2.89 -8.15 -11.67
CA GLN A 116 2.50 -9.24 -10.78
C GLN A 116 1.25 -8.91 -9.95
N LEU A 117 0.62 -7.78 -10.17
CA LEU A 117 -0.56 -7.36 -9.41
C LEU A 117 -1.75 -8.31 -9.58
N ASP A 118 -1.89 -8.98 -10.71
CA ASP A 118 -2.96 -9.96 -10.90
C ASP A 118 -2.89 -11.08 -9.85
N THR A 119 -1.69 -11.56 -9.56
CA THR A 119 -1.47 -12.56 -8.50
C THR A 119 -1.85 -12.00 -7.13
N TYR A 120 -1.48 -10.75 -6.86
CA TYR A 120 -1.85 -10.08 -5.61
C TYR A 120 -3.37 -9.98 -5.45
N PHE A 121 -4.08 -9.59 -6.50
CA PHE A 121 -5.54 -9.47 -6.45
C PHE A 121 -6.22 -10.83 -6.28
N ASP A 122 -5.70 -11.89 -6.88
CA ASP A 122 -6.21 -13.25 -6.69
C ASP A 122 -6.03 -13.71 -5.24
N GLU A 123 -4.87 -13.48 -4.66
CA GLU A 123 -4.61 -13.78 -3.25
C GLU A 123 -5.50 -12.93 -2.32
N LEU A 124 -5.74 -11.69 -2.68
CA LEU A 124 -6.63 -10.80 -1.92
C LEU A 124 -8.06 -11.35 -1.90
N ARG A 125 -8.58 -11.79 -3.04
CA ARG A 125 -9.89 -12.45 -3.12
C ARG A 125 -9.97 -13.67 -2.21
N GLN A 126 -8.93 -14.49 -2.22
CA GLN A 126 -8.87 -15.70 -1.39
C GLN A 126 -8.87 -15.35 0.10
N ARG A 127 -8.08 -14.36 0.50
CA ARG A 127 -8.03 -13.89 1.90
C ARG A 127 -9.39 -13.34 2.36
N ILE A 128 -10.05 -12.57 1.52
CA ILE A 128 -11.38 -12.00 1.81
C ILE A 128 -12.41 -13.11 1.90
N GLY A 129 -12.40 -14.08 0.98
CA GLY A 129 -13.29 -15.23 0.99
C GLY A 129 -13.13 -16.11 2.24
N ALA A 130 -11.89 -16.38 2.64
CA ALA A 130 -11.59 -17.13 3.85
C ALA A 130 -12.03 -16.39 5.12
N SER A 131 -11.85 -15.09 5.18
CA SER A 131 -12.29 -14.25 6.30
C SER A 131 -13.81 -14.27 6.45
N ASN A 132 -14.54 -14.16 5.34
CA ASN A 132 -16.00 -14.21 5.34
C ASN A 132 -16.53 -15.59 5.76
N ALA A 133 -15.88 -16.66 5.29
CA ALA A 133 -16.25 -18.04 5.68
C ALA A 133 -16.09 -18.26 7.19
N ASN A 134 -15.03 -17.71 7.80
CA ASN A 134 -14.80 -17.81 9.23
C ASN A 134 -15.83 -17.01 10.05
N GLN A 135 -16.36 -15.93 9.52
CA GLN A 135 -17.40 -15.13 10.18
C GLN A 135 -18.78 -15.81 10.14
N THR A 136 -19.06 -16.62 9.11
CA THR A 136 -20.34 -17.32 8.99
C THR A 136 -20.40 -18.60 9.83
N ASN A 137 -19.27 -19.12 10.26
CA ASN A 137 -19.17 -20.35 11.08
C ASN A 137 -18.99 -20.08 12.59
N GLY A 138 -19.10 -18.81 12.98
CA GLY A 138 -18.93 -18.39 14.37
C GLY A 138 -20.23 -18.21 15.13
#